data_ace44fc808c33d4bce4ba51e9fd44ef2
#
_entry.id   ace44fc808c33d4bce4ba51e9fd44ef2
#
_cell.length_a   1.000
_cell.length_b   1.000
_cell.length_c   1.000
_cell.angle_alpha   90.00
_cell.angle_beta   90.00
_cell.angle_gamma   90.00
#
_symmetry.space_group_name_H-M   'P 1'
#
loop_
_entity.id
_entity.type
_entity.pdbx_description
1 polymer ?
#
loop_
_entity_poly.entity_id
_entity_poly.type
_entity_poly.pdbx_seq_one_letter_code
_entity_poly.pdbx_strand_id
1 'polypeptide(L)'
;MKARAIVVTSGKGGVGKTTTTANLGAALAKLGEKVAVVDVDVGLRNLDVVMGLEGRVVFDLVDVLEGRARLRQALIRDKRVENLFLLPASQTKDKEALDPERFKEVVRALLEEEGFDRVLIDSPAGIEKGSQTAAAPAEGALVVVN
;
A
#
# COMPACT_ATOMS: atom_id res chain seq x y z
N MET A 1 -5.32 -13.65 -15.28
CA MET A 1 -3.99 -13.47 -14.67
C MET A 1 -4.12 -13.60 -13.16
N LYS A 2 -3.17 -14.28 -12.55
CA LYS A 2 -3.22 -14.52 -11.10
C LYS A 2 -2.97 -13.22 -10.33
N ALA A 3 -3.78 -12.95 -9.31
CA ALA A 3 -3.61 -11.79 -8.45
C ALA A 3 -2.32 -11.88 -7.64
N ARG A 4 -1.64 -10.74 -7.42
CA ARG A 4 -0.36 -10.71 -6.73
C ARG A 4 -0.18 -9.49 -5.84
N ALA A 5 0.51 -9.72 -4.73
CA ALA A 5 1.02 -8.66 -3.86
C ALA A 5 2.52 -8.50 -4.12
N ILE A 6 2.95 -7.26 -4.29
CA ILE A 6 4.34 -6.91 -4.61
C ILE A 6 4.83 -5.89 -3.59
N VAL A 7 5.96 -6.16 -2.96
CA VAL A 7 6.57 -5.22 -2.02
C VAL A 7 7.57 -4.34 -2.75
N VAL A 8 7.47 -3.03 -2.57
CA VAL A 8 8.43 -2.05 -3.10
C VAL A 8 9.21 -1.50 -1.91
N THR A 9 10.51 -1.69 -1.94
CA THR A 9 11.38 -1.21 -0.87
C THR A 9 12.65 -0.60 -1.44
N SER A 10 13.42 0.12 -0.62
CA SER A 10 14.70 0.67 -1.03
C SER A 10 15.77 0.31 -0.01
N GLY A 11 17.01 0.20 -0.47
CA GLY A 11 18.14 -0.06 0.40
C GLY A 11 18.61 1.17 1.16
N LYS A 12 18.18 2.33 0.73
CA LYS A 12 18.50 3.61 1.38
C LYS A 12 17.24 4.42 1.53
N GLY A 13 17.24 5.40 2.42
CA GLY A 13 16.11 6.30 2.62
C GLY A 13 15.55 6.81 1.31
N GLY A 14 14.27 6.67 1.12
CA GLY A 14 13.67 6.52 -0.13
C GLY A 14 13.22 7.69 -0.95
N VAL A 15 14.08 8.54 -1.38
CA VAL A 15 13.69 9.45 -2.47
C VAL A 15 13.50 8.60 -3.73
N GLY A 16 12.33 8.63 -4.31
CA GLY A 16 12.02 7.89 -5.53
C GLY A 16 11.25 6.60 -5.32
N LYS A 17 11.37 5.95 -4.15
CA LYS A 17 10.64 4.71 -3.90
C LYS A 17 9.13 4.92 -3.99
N THR A 18 8.61 5.90 -3.29
CA THR A 18 7.19 6.20 -3.26
C THR A 18 6.69 6.64 -4.64
N THR A 19 7.47 7.47 -5.33
CA THR A 19 7.15 7.90 -6.69
C THR A 19 7.12 6.70 -7.63
N THR A 20 8.10 5.80 -7.51
CA THR A 20 8.14 4.58 -8.32
C THR A 20 6.93 3.70 -8.06
N THR A 21 6.54 3.56 -6.78
CA THR A 21 5.35 2.78 -6.42
C THR A 21 4.09 3.36 -7.06
N ALA A 22 3.91 4.67 -6.95
CA ALA A 22 2.76 5.35 -7.53
C ALA A 22 2.74 5.20 -9.06
N ASN A 23 3.89 5.37 -9.71
CA ASN A 23 3.99 5.26 -11.17
C ASN A 23 3.75 3.83 -11.65
N LEU A 24 4.27 2.85 -10.94
CA LEU A 24 4.04 1.44 -11.27
C LEU A 24 2.56 1.10 -11.15
N GLY A 25 1.92 1.57 -10.08
CA GLY A 25 0.48 1.37 -9.90
C GLY A 25 -0.32 1.97 -11.02
N ALA A 26 0.00 3.20 -11.40
CA ALA A 26 -0.68 3.88 -12.50
C ALA A 26 -0.49 3.15 -13.82
N ALA A 27 0.73 2.67 -14.10
CA ALA A 27 1.02 1.95 -15.34
C ALA A 27 0.24 0.64 -15.42
N LEU A 28 0.20 -0.13 -14.34
CA LEU A 28 -0.55 -1.37 -14.29
C LEU A 28 -2.05 -1.13 -14.45
N ALA A 29 -2.57 -0.08 -13.81
CA ALA A 29 -3.98 0.26 -13.90
C ALA A 29 -4.36 0.68 -15.33
N LYS A 30 -3.48 1.37 -16.01
CA LYS A 30 -3.70 1.75 -17.42
C LYS A 30 -3.69 0.56 -18.35
N LEU A 31 -3.08 -0.55 -17.95
CA LEU A 31 -3.12 -1.80 -18.69
C LEU A 31 -4.41 -2.60 -18.43
N GLY A 32 -5.31 -2.06 -17.63
CA GLY A 32 -6.58 -2.69 -17.35
C GLY A 32 -6.64 -3.47 -16.04
N GLU A 33 -5.57 -3.47 -15.26
CA GLU A 33 -5.57 -4.16 -13.98
C GLU A 33 -6.16 -3.28 -12.89
N LYS A 34 -6.86 -3.89 -11.93
CA LYS A 34 -7.33 -3.19 -10.74
C LYS A 34 -6.23 -3.22 -9.69
N VAL A 35 -5.71 -2.07 -9.34
CA VAL A 35 -4.49 -1.95 -8.52
C VAL A 35 -4.78 -1.20 -7.23
N ALA A 36 -4.35 -1.77 -6.11
CA ALA A 36 -4.33 -1.08 -4.82
C ALA A 36 -2.87 -0.80 -4.45
N VAL A 37 -2.59 0.43 -4.07
CA VAL A 37 -1.29 0.82 -3.55
C VAL A 37 -1.45 1.03 -2.05
N VAL A 38 -0.68 0.32 -1.26
CA VAL A 38 -0.79 0.34 0.21
C VAL A 38 0.47 0.97 0.79
N ASP A 39 0.29 2.03 1.57
CA ASP A 39 1.38 2.73 2.22
C ASP A 39 1.53 2.21 3.66
N VAL A 40 2.66 1.56 3.95
CA VAL A 40 2.92 1.05 5.30
C VAL A 40 3.96 1.87 6.06
N ASP A 41 4.31 3.05 5.55
CA ASP A 41 5.26 3.94 6.23
C ASP A 41 4.54 4.76 7.29
N VAL A 42 4.31 4.12 8.42
CA VAL A 42 3.56 4.70 9.54
C VAL A 42 4.22 6.00 10.00
N GLY A 43 3.42 7.04 10.08
CA GLY A 43 3.87 8.36 10.55
C GLY A 43 4.33 9.31 9.46
N LEU A 44 4.65 8.83 8.28
CA LEU A 44 5.16 9.69 7.21
C LEU A 44 4.16 9.98 6.09
N ARG A 45 3.27 9.06 5.76
CA ARG A 45 2.22 9.26 4.74
C ARG A 45 2.76 9.87 3.44
N ASN A 46 3.49 9.07 2.68
CA ASN A 46 4.10 9.60 1.45
C ASN A 46 3.24 9.43 0.21
N LEU A 47 2.54 8.29 0.07
CA LEU A 47 1.78 7.99 -1.13
C LEU A 47 0.60 8.93 -1.36
N ASP A 48 -0.10 9.32 -0.31
CA ASP A 48 -1.24 10.24 -0.45
C ASP A 48 -0.78 11.58 -1.03
N VAL A 49 0.38 12.07 -0.61
CA VAL A 49 0.93 13.32 -1.12
C VAL A 49 1.35 13.15 -2.58
N VAL A 50 2.09 12.09 -2.91
CA VAL A 50 2.57 11.85 -4.28
C VAL A 50 1.41 11.69 -5.26
N MET A 51 0.32 11.04 -4.83
CA MET A 51 -0.85 10.83 -5.66
C MET A 51 -1.83 12.01 -5.64
N GLY A 52 -1.58 13.02 -4.80
CA GLY A 52 -2.45 14.18 -4.70
C GLY A 52 -3.78 13.88 -4.03
N LEU A 53 -3.81 12.90 -3.13
CA LEU A 53 -5.04 12.45 -2.48
C LEU A 53 -5.11 12.78 -0.99
N GLU A 54 -4.16 13.56 -0.47
CA GLU A 54 -4.08 13.85 0.96
C GLU A 54 -5.34 14.51 1.52
N GLY A 55 -6.02 15.30 0.73
CA GLY A 55 -7.27 15.95 1.15
C GLY A 55 -8.47 15.02 1.19
N ARG A 56 -8.33 13.79 0.71
CA ARG A 56 -9.42 12.83 0.64
C ARG A 56 -9.29 11.69 1.65
N VAL A 57 -8.23 11.71 2.47
CA VAL A 57 -8.02 10.67 3.47
C VAL A 57 -8.99 10.86 4.62
N VAL A 58 -9.83 9.85 4.88
CA VAL A 58 -10.76 9.84 6.01
C VAL A 58 -10.30 8.76 7.00
N PHE A 59 -10.06 7.55 6.50
CA PHE A 59 -9.56 6.44 7.30
C PHE A 59 -8.25 5.95 6.68
N ASP A 60 -7.43 5.29 7.48
CA ASP A 60 -6.13 4.82 7.05
C ASP A 60 -5.94 3.32 7.34
N LEU A 61 -4.77 2.80 6.99
CA LEU A 61 -4.44 1.40 7.19
C LEU A 61 -4.62 0.96 8.65
N VAL A 62 -4.16 1.76 9.60
CA VAL A 62 -4.26 1.41 11.02
C VAL A 62 -5.72 1.35 11.47
N ASP A 63 -6.56 2.25 10.97
CA ASP A 63 -7.99 2.19 11.25
C ASP A 63 -8.60 0.86 10.82
N VAL A 64 -8.20 0.36 9.65
CA VAL A 64 -8.66 -0.93 9.14
C VAL A 64 -8.12 -2.07 10.01
N LEU A 65 -6.84 -2.04 10.32
CA LEU A 65 -6.20 -3.09 11.12
C LEU A 65 -6.81 -3.19 12.52
N GLU A 66 -7.21 -2.06 13.09
CA GLU A 66 -7.79 -2.02 14.44
C GLU A 66 -9.31 -2.11 14.45
N GLY A 67 -9.93 -2.27 13.30
CA GLY A 67 -11.37 -2.48 13.20
C GLY A 67 -12.21 -1.22 13.31
N ARG A 68 -11.58 -0.02 13.26
CA ARG A 68 -12.33 1.24 13.31
C ARG A 68 -12.96 1.59 11.96
N ALA A 69 -12.48 1.00 10.88
CA ALA A 69 -13.01 1.24 9.56
C ALA A 69 -12.98 -0.05 8.75
N ARG A 70 -13.91 -0.15 7.81
CA ARG A 70 -13.89 -1.22 6.83
C ARG A 70 -12.88 -0.87 5.73
N LEU A 71 -12.34 -1.89 5.08
CA LEU A 71 -11.39 -1.69 4.00
C LEU A 71 -11.92 -0.74 2.93
N ARG A 72 -13.17 -0.90 2.52
CA ARG A 72 -13.79 -0.03 1.51
C ARG A 72 -13.89 1.42 1.93
N GLN A 73 -14.02 1.67 3.23
CA GLN A 73 -14.10 3.03 3.74
C GLN A 73 -12.75 3.75 3.70
N ALA A 74 -11.67 2.99 3.79
CA ALA A 74 -10.32 3.54 3.77
C ALA A 74 -9.74 3.67 2.36
N LEU A 75 -10.17 2.85 1.42
CA LEU A 75 -9.69 2.90 0.05
C LEU A 75 -10.13 4.18 -0.65
N ILE A 76 -9.18 4.83 -1.35
CA ILE A 76 -9.43 6.07 -2.09
C ILE A 76 -9.12 5.82 -3.55
N ARG A 77 -10.09 6.06 -4.42
CA ARG A 77 -9.86 5.95 -5.86
C ARG A 77 -9.04 7.14 -6.35
N ASP A 78 -8.06 6.87 -7.21
CA ASP A 78 -7.28 7.92 -7.83
C ASP A 78 -8.18 8.78 -8.74
N LYS A 79 -7.90 10.08 -8.79
CA LYS A 79 -8.72 11.02 -9.57
C LYS A 79 -8.54 10.86 -11.07
N ARG A 80 -7.35 10.41 -11.50
CA ARG A 80 -6.98 10.37 -12.91
C ARG A 80 -7.00 8.98 -13.51
N VAL A 81 -6.86 7.96 -12.68
CA VAL A 81 -6.78 6.56 -13.13
C VAL A 81 -7.85 5.75 -12.40
N GLU A 82 -8.86 5.32 -13.12
CA GLU A 82 -10.05 4.69 -12.53
C GLU A 82 -9.77 3.43 -11.73
N ASN A 83 -8.82 2.63 -12.21
CA ASN A 83 -8.55 1.33 -11.60
C ASN A 83 -7.49 1.38 -10.52
N LEU A 84 -7.04 2.58 -10.15
CA LEU A 84 -5.98 2.76 -9.17
C LEU A 84 -6.58 3.26 -7.85
N PHE A 85 -6.26 2.56 -6.76
CA PHE A 85 -6.75 2.88 -5.43
C PHE A 85 -5.58 3.00 -4.46
N LEU A 86 -5.76 3.82 -3.45
CA LEU A 86 -4.80 4.01 -2.38
C LEU A 86 -5.39 3.57 -1.05
N LEU A 87 -4.62 2.80 -0.28
CA LEU A 87 -4.88 2.58 1.14
C LEU A 87 -3.81 3.37 1.88
N PRO A 88 -4.16 4.52 2.46
CA PRO A 88 -3.16 5.44 3.00
C PRO A 88 -2.58 4.96 4.33
N ALA A 89 -1.36 5.42 4.61
CA ALA A 89 -0.71 5.14 5.87
C ALA A 89 -1.31 5.96 7.00
N SER A 90 -1.14 5.47 8.22
CA SER A 90 -1.55 6.21 9.40
C SER A 90 -0.58 7.34 9.71
N GLN A 91 -1.10 8.42 10.26
CA GLN A 91 -0.29 9.50 10.81
C GLN A 91 0.28 9.17 12.18
N THR A 92 -0.27 8.15 12.84
CA THR A 92 0.26 7.73 14.13
C THR A 92 1.67 7.18 13.98
N LYS A 93 2.49 7.37 14.99
CA LYS A 93 3.86 6.87 15.00
C LYS A 93 3.98 5.49 15.62
N ASP A 94 2.88 4.89 16.00
CA ASP A 94 2.87 3.58 16.65
C ASP A 94 3.01 2.46 15.62
N LYS A 95 4.24 2.00 15.45
CA LYS A 95 4.53 0.91 14.52
C LYS A 95 3.98 -0.44 15.00
N GLU A 96 3.67 -0.55 16.27
CA GLU A 96 3.10 -1.78 16.83
C GLU A 96 1.68 -2.00 16.33
N ALA A 97 1.04 -0.94 15.87
CA ALA A 97 -0.30 -1.04 15.26
C ALA A 97 -0.29 -1.85 13.96
N LEU A 98 0.88 -2.06 13.35
CA LEU A 98 1.01 -2.87 12.14
C LEU A 98 1.22 -4.35 12.50
N ASP A 99 0.18 -4.99 12.99
CA ASP A 99 0.21 -6.42 13.28
C ASP A 99 0.37 -7.21 11.97
N PRO A 100 1.42 -8.03 11.84
CA PRO A 100 1.67 -8.78 10.60
C PRO A 100 0.51 -9.68 10.18
N GLU A 101 -0.13 -10.35 11.14
CA GLU A 101 -1.24 -11.24 10.83
C GLU A 101 -2.46 -10.49 10.31
N ARG A 102 -2.78 -9.35 10.93
CA ARG A 102 -3.88 -8.52 10.48
C ARG A 102 -3.57 -7.88 9.12
N PHE A 103 -2.34 -7.46 8.92
CA PHE A 103 -1.93 -6.89 7.64
C PHE A 103 -2.05 -7.94 6.52
N LYS A 104 -1.65 -9.15 6.81
CA LYS A 104 -1.78 -10.26 5.87
C LYS A 104 -3.25 -10.48 5.48
N GLU A 105 -4.17 -10.40 6.45
CA GLU A 105 -5.61 -10.49 6.16
C GLU A 105 -6.10 -9.35 5.28
N VAL A 106 -5.60 -8.14 5.50
CA VAL A 106 -5.96 -6.99 4.66
C VAL A 106 -5.53 -7.23 3.22
N VAL A 107 -4.30 -7.69 3.00
CA VAL A 107 -3.82 -7.97 1.64
C VAL A 107 -4.64 -9.09 1.00
N ARG A 108 -4.93 -10.14 1.76
CA ARG A 108 -5.78 -11.23 1.27
C ARG A 108 -7.17 -10.71 0.87
N ALA A 109 -7.77 -9.87 1.70
CA ALA A 109 -9.09 -9.32 1.42
C ALA A 109 -9.07 -8.43 0.16
N LEU A 110 -8.01 -7.66 -0.03
CA LEU A 110 -7.86 -6.87 -1.25
C LEU A 110 -7.85 -7.75 -2.49
N LEU A 111 -7.10 -8.84 -2.45
CA LEU A 111 -6.97 -9.73 -3.59
C LEU A 111 -8.20 -10.60 -3.82
N GLU A 112 -8.75 -11.17 -2.75
CA GLU A 112 -9.81 -12.17 -2.86
C GLU A 112 -11.22 -11.60 -2.74
N GLU A 113 -11.42 -10.61 -1.87
CA GLU A 113 -12.76 -10.07 -1.61
C GLU A 113 -13.05 -8.82 -2.42
N GLU A 114 -12.08 -7.93 -2.57
CA GLU A 114 -12.25 -6.70 -3.32
C GLU A 114 -11.89 -6.83 -4.80
N GLY A 115 -11.29 -7.96 -5.18
CA GLY A 115 -11.03 -8.25 -6.59
C GLY A 115 -9.86 -7.48 -7.21
N PHE A 116 -8.91 -7.04 -6.40
CA PHE A 116 -7.72 -6.39 -6.95
C PHE A 116 -6.81 -7.39 -7.65
N ASP A 117 -6.29 -7.03 -8.80
CA ASP A 117 -5.35 -7.85 -9.55
C ASP A 117 -3.94 -7.72 -9.01
N ARG A 118 -3.60 -6.54 -8.50
CA ARG A 118 -2.29 -6.24 -7.95
C ARG A 118 -2.44 -5.43 -6.67
N VAL A 119 -1.62 -5.75 -5.69
CA VAL A 119 -1.47 -4.94 -4.47
C VAL A 119 0.00 -4.56 -4.38
N LEU A 120 0.30 -3.28 -4.45
CA LEU A 120 1.66 -2.76 -4.33
C LEU A 120 1.84 -2.22 -2.92
N ILE A 121 2.81 -2.75 -2.21
CA ILE A 121 3.04 -2.40 -0.82
C ILE A 121 4.28 -1.51 -0.74
N ASP A 122 4.07 -0.24 -0.41
CA ASP A 122 5.16 0.72 -0.25
C ASP A 122 5.74 0.59 1.14
N SER A 123 6.88 -0.10 1.21
CA SER A 123 7.54 -0.46 2.46
C SER A 123 8.53 0.63 2.88
N PRO A 124 8.71 0.84 4.20
CA PRO A 124 9.73 1.79 4.66
C PRO A 124 11.13 1.39 4.21
N ALA A 125 12.03 2.36 4.18
CA ALA A 125 13.43 2.12 3.81
C ALA A 125 14.09 1.14 4.77
N GLY A 126 14.95 0.29 4.22
CA GLY A 126 15.68 -0.71 5.00
C GLY A 126 14.96 -2.05 5.02
N ILE A 127 15.74 -3.12 5.17
CA ILE A 127 15.22 -4.49 5.18
C ILE A 127 15.11 -4.95 6.63
N GLU A 128 14.46 -4.15 7.48
CA GLU A 128 14.36 -4.45 8.89
C GLU A 128 12.91 -4.77 9.27
N LYS A 129 12.55 -4.59 10.53
CA LYS A 129 11.24 -5.01 11.04
C LYS A 129 10.05 -4.54 10.21
N GLY A 130 10.13 -3.32 9.69
CA GLY A 130 9.04 -2.79 8.87
C GLY A 130 8.86 -3.58 7.58
N SER A 131 9.96 -3.90 6.90
CA SER A 131 9.86 -4.64 5.64
C SER A 131 9.49 -6.10 5.86
N GLN A 132 9.81 -6.68 7.02
CA GLN A 132 9.35 -8.02 7.34
C GLN A 132 7.82 -8.06 7.44
N THR A 133 7.22 -7.07 8.07
CA THR A 133 5.77 -6.96 8.15
C THR A 133 5.16 -6.81 6.75
N ALA A 134 5.71 -5.90 5.97
CA ALA A 134 5.20 -5.63 4.63
C ALA A 134 5.42 -6.80 3.67
N ALA A 135 6.53 -7.53 3.81
CA ALA A 135 6.87 -8.64 2.93
C ALA A 135 6.10 -9.91 3.24
N ALA A 136 5.61 -10.08 4.48
CA ALA A 136 4.96 -11.33 4.91
C ALA A 136 3.85 -11.79 3.97
N PRO A 137 2.95 -10.91 3.47
CA PRO A 137 1.88 -11.34 2.58
C PRO A 137 2.25 -11.34 1.09
N ALA A 138 3.47 -10.96 0.75
CA ALA A 138 3.84 -10.81 -0.66
C ALA A 138 4.00 -12.16 -1.34
N GLU A 139 3.40 -12.30 -2.51
CA GLU A 139 3.52 -13.49 -3.36
C GLU A 139 4.25 -13.18 -4.65
N GLY A 140 4.63 -11.95 -4.86
CA GLY A 140 5.25 -11.49 -6.08
C GLY A 140 6.69 -11.06 -5.91
N ALA A 141 7.17 -10.33 -6.88
CA ALA A 141 8.55 -9.86 -6.90
C ALA A 141 8.77 -8.74 -5.90
N LEU A 142 9.97 -8.70 -5.33
CA LEU A 142 10.43 -7.58 -4.53
C LEU A 142 11.11 -6.60 -5.47
N VAL A 143 10.61 -5.37 -5.50
CA VAL A 143 11.18 -4.30 -6.29
C VAL A 143 12.02 -3.41 -5.38
N VAL A 144 13.30 -3.28 -5.69
CA VAL A 144 14.21 -2.46 -4.90
C VAL A 144 14.55 -1.21 -5.70
N VAL A 145 14.40 -0.05 -5.06
CA VAL A 145 14.69 1.25 -5.65
C VAL A 145 15.82 1.89 -4.84
N ASN A 146 16.86 2.30 -5.53
CA ASN A 146 18.00 2.96 -4.89
C ASN A 146 17.97 4.47 -5.13
#